data_c84d95d7d16465ad07707e0cb7d59493
#
_entry.id   c84d95d7d16465ad07707e0cb7d59493
#
_cell.length_a   1.000
_cell.length_b   1.000
_cell.length_c   1.000
_cell.angle_alpha   90.00
_cell.angle_beta   90.00
_cell.angle_gamma   90.00
#
_symmetry.space_group_name_H-M   'P 1'
#
loop_
_entity.id
_entity.type
_entity.pdbx_description
1 polymer ?
#
loop_
_entity_poly.entity_id
_entity_poly.type
_entity_poly.pdbx_seq_one_letter_code
_entity_poly.pdbx_strand_id
1 'polypeptide(L)'
;MKINFHWLCLFFLISFVSLSQESNAPSFGKGLFNLVGKDSTWTMNVGARMQILAISNWDAVDGGLINPEQNFLVRRARLKFGGFAYSTKLEYKLELGLSNRDISGASQFTSNAPRYIFDAVIKWNFYKNFVLWFGQTKLPGNIERVISSGNLQQVDRSLLNSRFNIDRDMGFQLRHKFNISEKFLVREIFAVSQGEGRNITTGNLGGHQYTTRLELLPFGEFLSKGEYKGSDQKREQTPKLMVAATFDSNQNAVKTRSNQGSYMFNDTGFFETDINTLFIDAMFKYNGFSFMGEYAHRTADNPIAINSDGSLTGQEVQVGNGINLQTGYLFKNNLELSGRFTNIKLDKEITGRNPQAQYTLGLSKYIVGHKLKVQTDLSYLSEIDGQDGLMYRLQLDIHF
;
A
#
# COMPACT_ATOMS: atom_id res chain seq x y z
N MET A 1 1.88 71.80 7.57
CA MET A 1 2.28 70.85 8.60
C MET A 1 3.14 69.80 7.93
N LYS A 2 4.47 69.90 8.02
CA LYS A 2 5.41 68.92 7.40
C LYS A 2 5.63 67.81 8.40
N ILE A 3 5.08 66.64 8.11
CA ILE A 3 5.32 65.42 8.88
C ILE A 3 6.70 64.89 8.47
N ASN A 4 7.64 64.89 9.44
CA ASN A 4 9.01 64.46 9.23
C ASN A 4 9.03 62.95 8.98
N PHE A 5 9.36 62.59 7.77
CA PHE A 5 9.49 61.22 7.27
C PHE A 5 10.64 60.40 7.93
N HIS A 6 11.37 61.00 8.84
CA HIS A 6 12.56 60.37 9.49
C HIS A 6 12.22 59.46 10.68
N TRP A 7 10.98 59.47 11.17
CA TRP A 7 10.58 58.57 12.27
C TRP A 7 9.99 57.24 11.83
N LEU A 8 9.68 57.06 10.53
CA LEU A 8 9.15 55.83 10.03
C LEU A 8 10.23 54.78 9.73
N CYS A 9 11.50 55.18 9.60
CA CYS A 9 12.61 54.23 9.33
C CYS A 9 13.24 53.64 10.59
N LEU A 10 12.90 54.16 11.79
CA LEU A 10 13.52 53.66 13.03
C LEU A 10 12.79 52.49 13.64
N PHE A 11 11.62 52.13 13.13
CA PHE A 11 10.86 50.98 13.65
C PHE A 11 11.12 49.67 12.91
N PHE A 12 11.95 49.65 11.85
CA PHE A 12 12.28 48.48 11.09
C PHE A 12 13.65 47.85 11.40
N LEU A 13 14.37 48.39 12.40
CA LEU A 13 15.64 47.87 12.90
C LEU A 13 15.48 47.18 14.25
N ILE A 14 14.35 46.58 14.52
CA ILE A 14 14.33 45.46 15.50
C ILE A 14 14.93 44.26 14.76
N SER A 15 16.23 44.14 14.85
CA SER A 15 16.97 42.92 14.56
C SER A 15 16.23 41.75 15.25
N PHE A 16 15.53 40.95 14.45
CA PHE A 16 15.27 39.59 14.84
C PHE A 16 16.63 38.97 15.11
N VAL A 17 17.08 38.96 16.37
CA VAL A 17 18.03 37.97 16.82
C VAL A 17 17.31 36.65 16.63
N SER A 18 17.39 36.12 15.43
CA SER A 18 17.15 34.70 15.19
C SER A 18 18.15 33.99 16.08
N LEU A 19 17.73 33.57 17.27
CA LEU A 19 18.35 32.47 17.94
C LEU A 19 18.21 31.30 16.93
N SER A 20 19.20 31.15 16.07
CA SER A 20 19.46 29.95 15.35
C SER A 20 19.74 28.91 16.44
N GLN A 21 18.68 28.30 16.97
CA GLN A 21 18.81 26.98 17.51
C GLN A 21 19.38 26.19 16.35
N GLU A 22 20.62 25.70 16.46
CA GLU A 22 21.09 24.60 15.64
C GLU A 22 20.06 23.50 15.81
N SER A 23 19.07 23.49 14.93
CA SER A 23 18.12 22.40 14.86
C SER A 23 18.97 21.24 14.38
N ASN A 24 19.24 20.25 15.23
CA ASN A 24 19.79 18.96 14.85
C ASN A 24 18.76 18.25 13.94
N ALA A 25 18.52 18.85 12.77
CA ALA A 25 17.61 18.30 11.78
C ALA A 25 18.16 16.95 11.32
N PRO A 26 17.32 15.93 11.23
CA PRO A 26 17.75 14.62 10.74
C PRO A 26 18.36 14.73 9.33
N SER A 27 19.31 13.87 9.02
CA SER A 27 19.80 13.75 7.65
C SER A 27 18.68 13.35 6.70
N PHE A 28 18.77 13.74 5.42
CA PHE A 28 17.74 13.49 4.42
C PHE A 28 17.23 12.03 4.43
N GLY A 29 15.93 11.88 4.44
CA GLY A 29 15.25 10.58 4.48
C GLY A 29 15.16 9.91 5.86
N LYS A 30 15.55 10.62 6.92
CA LYS A 30 15.45 10.14 8.32
C LYS A 30 14.31 10.78 9.11
N GLY A 31 13.46 11.54 8.46
CA GLY A 31 12.36 12.30 9.04
C GLY A 31 12.59 13.81 8.93
N LEU A 32 11.54 14.59 9.15
CA LEU A 32 11.61 16.05 9.30
C LEU A 32 12.05 16.44 10.70
N PHE A 33 11.52 15.73 11.70
CA PHE A 33 11.79 15.96 13.11
C PHE A 33 11.90 14.61 13.83
N ASN A 34 12.84 14.52 14.76
CA ASN A 34 12.98 13.41 15.69
C ASN A 34 12.98 13.99 17.11
N LEU A 35 11.88 13.80 17.83
CA LEU A 35 11.70 14.28 19.18
C LEU A 35 11.89 13.12 20.18
N VAL A 36 12.51 13.42 21.30
CA VAL A 36 12.64 12.52 22.44
C VAL A 36 12.15 13.28 23.67
N GLY A 37 11.25 12.67 24.44
CA GLY A 37 10.78 13.25 25.71
C GLY A 37 11.94 13.47 26.68
N LYS A 38 11.86 14.51 27.53
CA LYS A 38 12.90 14.84 28.51
C LYS A 38 13.27 13.67 29.44
N ASP A 39 12.28 12.85 29.77
CA ASP A 39 12.40 11.64 30.59
C ASP A 39 12.69 10.38 29.77
N SER A 40 12.86 10.51 28.44
CA SER A 40 13.07 9.40 27.50
C SER A 40 11.96 8.34 27.50
N THR A 41 10.77 8.66 28.00
CA THR A 41 9.63 7.73 28.03
C THR A 41 8.84 7.70 26.73
N TRP A 42 9.11 8.62 25.78
CA TRP A 42 8.47 8.64 24.48
C TRP A 42 9.38 9.21 23.40
N THR A 43 9.11 8.81 22.18
CA THR A 43 9.73 9.41 20.97
C THR A 43 8.69 9.73 19.93
N MET A 44 8.97 10.70 19.06
CA MET A 44 8.19 10.99 17.87
C MET A 44 9.12 11.26 16.69
N ASN A 45 8.97 10.47 15.65
CA ASN A 45 9.56 10.72 14.33
C ASN A 45 8.46 11.23 13.40
N VAL A 46 8.68 12.39 12.81
CA VAL A 46 7.76 13.00 11.84
C VAL A 46 8.40 12.91 10.45
N GLY A 47 7.72 12.28 9.52
CA GLY A 47 8.15 12.16 8.14
C GLY A 47 7.10 12.67 7.17
N ALA A 48 7.55 13.18 6.03
CA ALA A 48 6.68 13.57 4.92
C ALA A 48 7.08 12.83 3.64
N ARG A 49 6.12 12.69 2.74
CA ARG A 49 6.33 12.11 1.42
C ARG A 49 5.52 12.83 0.38
N MET A 50 6.15 13.10 -0.77
CA MET A 50 5.48 13.57 -1.98
C MET A 50 5.84 12.66 -3.17
N GLN A 51 4.86 12.40 -4.01
CA GLN A 51 5.00 11.62 -5.22
C GLN A 51 4.26 12.33 -6.34
N ILE A 52 5.01 12.82 -7.33
CA ILE A 52 4.51 13.49 -8.53
C ILE A 52 4.53 12.49 -9.67
N LEU A 53 3.44 12.40 -10.40
CA LEU A 53 3.24 11.45 -11.49
C LEU A 53 2.79 12.18 -12.75
N ALA A 54 3.48 11.94 -13.87
CA ALA A 54 3.00 12.14 -15.20
C ALA A 54 2.55 10.80 -15.77
N ILE A 55 1.38 10.75 -16.40
CA ILE A 55 0.80 9.55 -17.02
C ILE A 55 0.26 9.91 -18.39
N SER A 56 0.54 9.05 -19.38
CA SER A 56 -0.03 9.12 -20.72
C SER A 56 -0.59 7.75 -21.07
N ASN A 57 -1.83 7.72 -21.53
CA ASN A 57 -2.52 6.50 -21.97
C ASN A 57 -2.88 6.63 -23.45
N TRP A 58 -2.94 5.50 -24.13
CA TRP A 58 -3.41 5.36 -25.51
C TRP A 58 -4.19 4.07 -25.64
N ASP A 59 -5.20 4.10 -26.49
CA ASP A 59 -5.82 2.89 -26.99
C ASP A 59 -4.96 2.33 -28.13
N ALA A 60 -4.78 1.01 -28.15
CA ALA A 60 -4.05 0.32 -29.21
C ALA A 60 -5.06 -0.36 -30.14
N VAL A 61 -5.17 0.13 -31.37
CA VAL A 61 -6.14 -0.36 -32.37
C VAL A 61 -5.40 -0.55 -33.71
N ASP A 62 -5.53 -1.72 -34.32
CA ASP A 62 -4.98 -2.06 -35.63
C ASP A 62 -3.50 -1.70 -35.81
N GLY A 63 -2.70 -1.87 -34.73
CA GLY A 63 -1.29 -1.54 -34.71
C GLY A 63 -0.97 -0.06 -34.57
N GLY A 64 -1.95 0.82 -34.44
CA GLY A 64 -1.82 2.24 -34.16
C GLY A 64 -2.14 2.58 -32.69
N LEU A 65 -1.69 3.78 -32.25
CA LEU A 65 -2.03 4.36 -30.96
C LEU A 65 -2.96 5.55 -31.19
N ILE A 66 -4.15 5.50 -30.58
CA ILE A 66 -5.19 6.53 -30.71
C ILE A 66 -5.64 7.01 -29.32
N ASN A 67 -6.48 8.03 -29.26
CA ASN A 67 -7.09 8.58 -28.06
C ASN A 67 -6.08 8.90 -26.94
N PRO A 68 -5.05 9.74 -27.19
CA PRO A 68 -4.08 10.08 -26.17
C PRO A 68 -4.72 10.83 -25.01
N GLU A 69 -4.56 10.31 -23.79
CA GLU A 69 -4.93 10.98 -22.55
C GLU A 69 -3.67 11.28 -21.74
N GLN A 70 -3.51 12.50 -21.24
CA GLN A 70 -2.36 12.91 -20.45
C GLN A 70 -2.79 13.56 -19.14
N ASN A 71 -2.13 13.18 -18.05
CA ASN A 71 -2.40 13.71 -16.73
C ASN A 71 -1.12 13.96 -15.94
N PHE A 72 -1.07 15.10 -15.22
CA PHE A 72 -0.06 15.39 -14.23
C PHE A 72 -0.76 15.52 -12.86
N LEU A 73 -0.29 14.78 -11.87
CA LEU A 73 -0.99 14.74 -10.58
C LEU A 73 -0.02 14.52 -9.39
N VAL A 74 -0.45 15.03 -8.24
CA VAL A 74 0.11 14.62 -6.96
C VAL A 74 -0.45 13.22 -6.65
N ARG A 75 0.34 12.18 -6.99
CA ARG A 75 -0.09 10.79 -6.80
C ARG A 75 -0.25 10.43 -5.33
N ARG A 76 0.67 10.92 -4.49
CA ARG A 76 0.63 10.76 -3.03
C ARG A 76 1.27 11.95 -2.35
N ALA A 77 0.60 12.43 -1.30
CA ALA A 77 1.14 13.37 -0.33
C ALA A 77 0.79 12.84 1.05
N ARG A 78 1.80 12.59 1.92
CA ARG A 78 1.56 11.92 3.20
C ARG A 78 2.38 12.50 4.32
N LEU A 79 1.77 12.57 5.50
CA LEU A 79 2.45 12.81 6.76
C LEU A 79 2.44 11.53 7.60
N LYS A 80 3.56 11.27 8.27
CA LYS A 80 3.74 10.09 9.11
C LYS A 80 4.30 10.49 10.45
N PHE A 81 3.70 9.96 11.49
CA PHE A 81 4.14 10.10 12.87
C PHE A 81 4.34 8.69 13.42
N GLY A 82 5.44 8.47 14.13
CA GLY A 82 5.71 7.18 14.74
C GLY A 82 6.77 7.28 15.81
N GLY A 83 6.78 6.32 16.70
CA GLY A 83 7.70 6.25 17.80
C GLY A 83 7.22 5.24 18.84
N PHE A 84 7.68 5.40 20.06
CA PHE A 84 7.16 4.65 21.20
C PHE A 84 6.59 5.60 22.25
N ALA A 85 5.69 5.09 23.09
CA ALA A 85 5.09 5.81 24.21
C ALA A 85 5.23 4.98 25.49
N TYR A 86 5.69 5.62 26.58
CA TYR A 86 5.93 5.04 27.89
C TYR A 86 7.05 4.00 27.92
N SER A 87 7.14 3.10 26.95
CA SER A 87 8.14 2.05 26.85
C SER A 87 8.41 1.71 25.38
N THR A 88 9.64 1.31 25.05
CA THR A 88 10.02 0.81 23.70
C THR A 88 9.23 -0.43 23.27
N LYS A 89 8.51 -1.07 24.18
CA LYS A 89 7.59 -2.17 23.89
C LYS A 89 6.24 -1.71 23.33
N LEU A 90 5.90 -0.42 23.49
CA LEU A 90 4.63 0.15 23.03
C LEU A 90 4.90 1.19 21.92
N GLU A 91 4.93 0.72 20.68
CA GLU A 91 5.10 1.58 19.51
C GLU A 91 3.73 2.08 19.00
N TYR A 92 3.75 3.24 18.37
CA TYR A 92 2.59 3.77 17.65
C TYR A 92 2.95 4.23 16.25
N LYS A 93 1.94 4.28 15.38
CA LYS A 93 2.05 4.84 14.04
C LYS A 93 0.75 5.54 13.66
N LEU A 94 0.86 6.80 13.20
CA LEU A 94 -0.19 7.54 12.53
C LEU A 94 0.29 7.93 11.13
N GLU A 95 -0.49 7.64 10.08
CA GLU A 95 -0.20 8.06 8.70
C GLU A 95 -1.43 8.73 8.10
N LEU A 96 -1.26 9.97 7.64
CA LEU A 96 -2.30 10.76 6.98
C LEU A 96 -2.03 10.85 5.48
N GLY A 97 -3.08 10.70 4.67
CA GLY A 97 -3.07 10.96 3.24
C GLY A 97 -3.67 12.34 2.94
N LEU A 98 -3.02 13.10 2.05
CA LEU A 98 -3.38 14.49 1.75
C LEU A 98 -3.63 14.73 0.25
N SER A 99 -3.30 13.77 -0.63
CA SER A 99 -3.57 13.89 -2.06
C SER A 99 -5.00 13.45 -2.39
N ASN A 100 -5.58 13.96 -3.46
CA ASN A 100 -6.93 13.60 -3.93
C ASN A 100 -7.10 12.08 -4.11
N ARG A 101 -6.04 11.37 -4.52
CA ARG A 101 -6.06 9.91 -4.66
C ARG A 101 -5.91 9.15 -3.34
N ASP A 102 -5.33 9.78 -2.33
CA ASP A 102 -5.21 9.20 -0.99
C ASP A 102 -6.47 9.47 -0.15
N ILE A 103 -7.11 10.63 -0.34
CA ILE A 103 -8.36 11.02 0.31
C ILE A 103 -9.51 10.51 -0.54
N SER A 104 -10.13 9.40 -0.18
CA SER A 104 -11.37 9.01 -0.85
C SER A 104 -12.56 9.80 -0.29
N GLY A 105 -13.63 9.88 -1.09
CA GLY A 105 -14.80 10.72 -0.79
C GLY A 105 -15.46 10.44 0.55
N ALA A 106 -16.12 11.47 1.07
CA ALA A 106 -17.00 11.39 2.21
C ALA A 106 -18.28 10.56 1.86
N SER A 107 -18.81 9.86 2.82
CA SER A 107 -20.06 9.09 2.69
C SER A 107 -20.75 8.96 4.04
N GLN A 108 -22.00 8.52 4.06
CA GLN A 108 -22.70 8.19 5.30
C GLN A 108 -21.92 7.20 6.18
N PHE A 109 -21.17 6.27 5.57
CA PHE A 109 -20.38 5.26 6.30
C PHE A 109 -19.11 5.82 6.95
N THR A 110 -18.74 7.05 6.63
CA THR A 110 -17.57 7.76 7.20
C THR A 110 -17.98 8.99 7.99
N SER A 111 -19.23 9.03 8.47
CA SER A 111 -19.84 10.21 9.12
C SER A 111 -19.64 11.48 8.28
N ASN A 112 -19.75 11.37 6.97
CA ASN A 112 -19.54 12.43 5.99
C ASN A 112 -18.16 13.13 6.05
N ALA A 113 -17.15 12.44 6.63
CA ALA A 113 -15.76 12.91 6.66
C ALA A 113 -14.92 12.23 5.56
N PRO A 114 -13.97 12.94 4.93
CA PRO A 114 -13.01 12.34 4.00
C PRO A 114 -12.13 11.30 4.69
N ARG A 115 -11.77 10.23 3.97
CA ARG A 115 -10.97 9.10 4.49
C ARG A 115 -9.46 9.37 4.44
N TYR A 116 -8.96 10.34 5.19
CA TYR A 116 -7.54 10.74 5.17
C TYR A 116 -6.65 9.96 6.15
N ILE A 117 -7.19 9.28 7.16
CA ILE A 117 -6.37 8.43 8.04
C ILE A 117 -6.05 7.12 7.31
N PHE A 118 -4.75 6.86 7.08
CA PHE A 118 -4.27 5.60 6.54
C PHE A 118 -4.00 4.59 7.64
N ASP A 119 -3.07 4.90 8.52
CA ASP A 119 -2.77 4.07 9.68
C ASP A 119 -2.98 4.88 10.95
N ALA A 120 -3.60 4.29 11.95
CA ALA A 120 -3.69 4.73 13.33
C ALA A 120 -3.62 3.47 14.18
N VAL A 121 -2.40 3.04 14.56
CA VAL A 121 -2.19 1.73 15.16
C VAL A 121 -1.19 1.81 16.31
N ILE A 122 -1.53 1.10 17.39
CA ILE A 122 -0.66 0.82 18.54
C ILE A 122 -0.15 -0.60 18.38
N LYS A 123 1.14 -0.82 18.70
CA LYS A 123 1.82 -2.10 18.61
C LYS A 123 2.47 -2.40 19.94
N TRP A 124 1.99 -3.42 20.59
CA TRP A 124 2.44 -3.81 21.91
C TRP A 124 3.18 -5.13 21.89
N ASN A 125 4.50 -5.09 22.13
CA ASN A 125 5.31 -6.28 22.38
C ASN A 125 5.09 -6.73 23.83
N PHE A 126 4.08 -7.54 24.06
CA PHE A 126 3.66 -7.93 25.40
C PHE A 126 4.43 -9.13 25.95
N TYR A 127 4.96 -9.98 25.08
CA TYR A 127 5.73 -11.15 25.52
C TYR A 127 6.70 -11.64 24.44
N LYS A 128 8.01 -11.64 24.75
CA LYS A 128 9.09 -12.15 23.87
C LYS A 128 8.90 -11.73 22.40
N ASN A 129 8.56 -12.69 21.52
CA ASN A 129 8.37 -12.50 20.08
C ASN A 129 6.92 -12.30 19.68
N PHE A 130 6.00 -12.11 20.65
CA PHE A 130 4.58 -11.83 20.41
C PHE A 130 4.33 -10.33 20.45
N VAL A 131 3.71 -9.82 19.39
CA VAL A 131 3.35 -8.42 19.25
C VAL A 131 1.86 -8.33 18.90
N LEU A 132 1.09 -7.61 19.70
CA LEU A 132 -0.30 -7.30 19.41
C LEU A 132 -0.37 -5.90 18.78
N TRP A 133 -1.00 -5.82 17.61
CA TRP A 133 -1.35 -4.55 16.98
C TRP A 133 -2.84 -4.31 17.18
N PHE A 134 -3.20 -3.08 17.52
CA PHE A 134 -4.58 -2.65 17.67
C PHE A 134 -4.79 -1.31 16.97
N GLY A 135 -5.84 -1.21 16.15
CA GLY A 135 -6.19 0.00 15.41
C GLY A 135 -6.30 -0.23 13.92
N GLN A 136 -6.37 0.86 13.16
CA GLN A 136 -6.46 0.83 11.71
C GLN A 136 -5.09 0.71 11.07
N THR A 137 -4.86 -0.35 10.32
CA THR A 137 -3.63 -0.55 9.54
C THR A 137 -3.85 -1.58 8.43
N LYS A 138 -2.83 -1.79 7.58
CA LYS A 138 -2.89 -2.82 6.54
C LYS A 138 -3.08 -4.20 7.13
N LEU A 139 -4.00 -4.95 6.56
CA LEU A 139 -4.11 -6.38 6.79
C LEU A 139 -2.93 -7.13 6.15
N PRO A 140 -2.57 -8.30 6.65
CA PRO A 140 -1.46 -9.11 6.13
C PRO A 140 -1.87 -9.87 4.85
N GLY A 141 -2.30 -9.14 3.81
CA GLY A 141 -2.72 -9.68 2.51
C GLY A 141 -1.54 -10.04 1.60
N ASN A 142 -1.72 -9.82 0.29
CA ASN A 142 -0.68 -10.07 -0.71
C ASN A 142 0.57 -9.20 -0.51
N ILE A 143 1.75 -9.71 -0.86
CA ILE A 143 3.05 -9.06 -0.58
C ILE A 143 3.14 -7.66 -1.20
N GLU A 144 2.70 -7.46 -2.43
CA GLU A 144 2.75 -6.15 -3.08
C GLU A 144 1.93 -5.10 -2.33
N ARG A 145 0.83 -5.50 -1.67
CA ARG A 145 0.05 -4.61 -0.81
C ARG A 145 0.72 -4.33 0.51
N VAL A 146 1.32 -5.34 1.13
CA VAL A 146 2.08 -5.19 2.39
C VAL A 146 3.26 -4.24 2.19
N ILE A 147 3.97 -4.35 1.05
CA ILE A 147 5.03 -3.39 0.67
C ILE A 147 4.45 -1.96 0.68
N SER A 148 5.18 -1.04 1.36
CA SER A 148 4.84 0.38 1.32
C SER A 148 4.90 0.90 -0.12
N SER A 149 3.92 1.73 -0.51
CA SER A 149 3.94 2.34 -1.86
C SER A 149 5.20 3.18 -2.15
N GLY A 150 5.94 3.61 -1.13
CA GLY A 150 7.24 4.27 -1.28
C GLY A 150 8.37 3.32 -1.62
N ASN A 151 8.18 2.03 -1.38
CA ASN A 151 9.19 1.00 -1.58
C ASN A 151 8.88 0.10 -2.78
N LEU A 152 7.98 0.50 -3.66
CA LEU A 152 7.67 -0.24 -4.88
C LEU A 152 8.84 -0.17 -5.86
N GLN A 153 9.03 -1.26 -6.62
CA GLN A 153 10.01 -1.38 -7.69
C GLN A 153 9.51 -0.72 -8.98
N GLN A 154 8.23 -0.89 -9.32
CA GLN A 154 7.55 -0.22 -10.42
C GLN A 154 6.88 1.07 -9.95
N VAL A 155 6.44 1.92 -10.88
CA VAL A 155 5.79 3.20 -10.59
C VAL A 155 4.53 3.02 -9.74
N ASP A 156 3.73 2.00 -10.04
CA ASP A 156 2.56 1.66 -9.23
C ASP A 156 2.37 0.12 -9.15
N ARG A 157 1.38 -0.31 -8.37
CA ARG A 157 1.06 -1.73 -8.15
C ARG A 157 0.47 -2.37 -9.39
N SER A 158 0.52 -3.69 -9.43
CA SER A 158 0.00 -4.56 -10.50
C SER A 158 -1.53 -4.55 -10.60
N LEU A 159 -2.05 -5.08 -11.71
CA LEU A 159 -3.48 -5.38 -11.85
C LEU A 159 -3.95 -6.39 -10.80
N LEU A 160 -3.11 -7.40 -10.43
CA LEU A 160 -3.46 -8.36 -9.38
C LEU A 160 -3.80 -7.63 -8.08
N ASN A 161 -2.94 -6.70 -7.65
CA ASN A 161 -3.23 -5.90 -6.47
C ASN A 161 -4.51 -5.06 -6.65
N SER A 162 -4.80 -4.54 -7.84
CA SER A 162 -6.01 -3.73 -8.05
C SER A 162 -7.31 -4.53 -7.95
N ARG A 163 -7.27 -5.84 -8.26
CA ARG A 163 -8.45 -6.72 -8.29
C ARG A 163 -8.65 -7.50 -7.00
N PHE A 164 -7.57 -8.04 -6.42
CA PHE A 164 -7.64 -9.04 -5.34
C PHE A 164 -7.18 -8.54 -3.98
N ASN A 165 -6.50 -7.38 -3.88
CA ASN A 165 -5.97 -6.92 -2.60
C ASN A 165 -7.05 -6.82 -1.53
N ILE A 166 -6.63 -7.14 -0.30
CA ILE A 166 -7.24 -6.64 0.93
C ILE A 166 -6.36 -5.49 1.44
N ASP A 167 -6.97 -4.46 2.03
CA ASP A 167 -6.21 -3.28 2.47
C ASP A 167 -6.37 -3.05 3.97
N ARG A 168 -6.28 -1.80 4.34
CA ARG A 168 -6.38 -1.32 5.71
C ARG A 168 -7.79 -1.51 6.26
N ASP A 169 -7.82 -1.95 7.50
CA ASP A 169 -9.05 -2.06 8.26
C ASP A 169 -8.80 -1.77 9.75
N MET A 170 -9.86 -1.56 10.50
CA MET A 170 -9.83 -1.41 11.95
C MET A 170 -9.92 -2.79 12.61
N GLY A 171 -9.01 -3.10 13.53
CA GLY A 171 -9.05 -4.38 14.22
C GLY A 171 -7.79 -4.70 15.01
N PHE A 172 -7.57 -5.99 15.23
CA PHE A 172 -6.42 -6.55 15.95
C PHE A 172 -5.58 -7.41 15.02
N GLN A 173 -4.27 -7.43 15.25
CA GLN A 173 -3.35 -8.38 14.61
C GLN A 173 -2.40 -8.95 15.67
N LEU A 174 -2.45 -10.24 15.88
CA LEU A 174 -1.46 -10.98 16.66
C LEU A 174 -0.33 -11.40 15.72
N ARG A 175 0.89 -11.04 16.06
CA ARG A 175 2.10 -11.35 15.29
C ARG A 175 3.09 -12.11 16.15
N HIS A 176 3.57 -13.21 15.63
CA HIS A 176 4.57 -14.05 16.29
C HIS A 176 5.67 -14.40 15.30
N LYS A 177 6.89 -14.59 15.80
CA LYS A 177 8.01 -15.11 15.02
C LYS A 177 8.88 -16.06 15.86
N PHE A 178 9.38 -17.10 15.20
CA PHE A 178 10.30 -18.05 15.81
C PHE A 178 11.23 -18.65 14.76
N ASN A 179 12.35 -19.17 15.21
CA ASN A 179 13.31 -19.87 14.35
C ASN A 179 13.15 -21.38 14.51
N ILE A 180 13.03 -22.12 13.40
CA ILE A 180 13.09 -23.58 13.37
C ILE A 180 14.56 -24.04 13.45
N SER A 181 15.47 -23.28 12.83
CA SER A 181 16.92 -23.48 12.89
C SER A 181 17.62 -22.10 12.91
N GLU A 182 18.96 -22.09 12.99
CA GLU A 182 19.75 -20.84 13.01
C GLU A 182 19.39 -19.87 11.88
N LYS A 183 19.03 -20.37 10.71
CA LYS A 183 18.72 -19.57 9.51
C LYS A 183 17.26 -19.62 9.11
N PHE A 184 16.46 -20.58 9.57
CA PHE A 184 15.08 -20.72 9.14
C PHE A 184 14.14 -20.01 10.10
N LEU A 185 13.67 -18.83 9.68
CA LEU A 185 12.69 -18.01 10.42
C LEU A 185 11.27 -18.28 9.88
N VAL A 186 10.33 -18.41 10.82
CA VAL A 186 8.88 -18.46 10.56
C VAL A 186 8.22 -17.26 11.20
N ARG A 187 7.27 -16.66 10.50
CA ARG A 187 6.40 -15.59 11.03
C ARG A 187 4.94 -15.97 10.83
N GLU A 188 4.17 -15.81 11.88
CA GLU A 188 2.75 -16.09 11.92
C GLU A 188 2.01 -14.79 12.21
N ILE A 189 0.96 -14.51 11.46
CA ILE A 189 0.15 -13.31 11.62
C ILE A 189 -1.31 -13.72 11.56
N PHE A 190 -2.05 -13.39 12.58
CA PHE A 190 -3.49 -13.56 12.63
C PHE A 190 -4.15 -12.20 12.87
N ALA A 191 -5.15 -11.86 12.08
CA ALA A 191 -5.89 -10.61 12.19
C ALA A 191 -7.40 -10.87 12.27
N VAL A 192 -8.07 -10.08 13.09
CA VAL A 192 -9.54 -9.93 13.12
C VAL A 192 -9.81 -8.46 12.89
N SER A 193 -10.62 -8.15 11.89
CA SER A 193 -10.94 -6.77 11.53
C SER A 193 -12.43 -6.61 11.20
N GLN A 194 -12.85 -5.37 11.05
CA GLN A 194 -14.24 -5.00 10.86
C GLN A 194 -14.83 -5.56 9.54
N GLY A 195 -14.05 -5.56 8.44
CA GLY A 195 -14.48 -6.13 7.16
C GLY A 195 -14.88 -5.11 6.09
N GLU A 196 -15.08 -3.83 6.45
CA GLU A 196 -15.52 -2.78 5.52
C GLU A 196 -14.41 -1.82 5.09
N GLY A 197 -13.20 -1.97 5.61
CA GLY A 197 -12.06 -1.15 5.25
C GLY A 197 -11.93 0.12 6.11
N ARG A 198 -11.03 1.00 5.70
CA ARG A 198 -10.57 2.14 6.52
C ARG A 198 -11.62 3.23 6.71
N ASN A 199 -11.57 3.87 7.88
CA ASN A 199 -12.36 5.05 8.27
C ASN A 199 -13.89 4.83 8.25
N ILE A 200 -14.34 3.60 8.42
CA ILE A 200 -15.75 3.28 8.56
C ILE A 200 -16.18 3.53 10.02
N THR A 201 -17.26 4.28 10.21
CA THR A 201 -17.76 4.71 11.52
C THR A 201 -19.14 4.13 11.87
N THR A 202 -19.84 3.54 10.91
CA THR A 202 -21.18 2.97 11.11
C THR A 202 -21.18 1.59 11.75
N GLY A 203 -20.02 1.10 12.18
CA GLY A 203 -19.90 -0.22 12.76
C GLY A 203 -19.79 -1.34 11.72
N ASN A 204 -19.79 -2.57 12.18
CA ASN A 204 -19.81 -3.74 11.33
C ASN A 204 -21.21 -3.91 10.71
N LEU A 205 -21.26 -3.86 9.39
CA LEU A 205 -22.52 -3.94 8.65
C LEU A 205 -22.96 -5.40 8.41
N GLY A 206 -22.02 -6.33 8.31
CA GLY A 206 -22.27 -7.74 8.03
C GLY A 206 -21.62 -8.67 9.07
N GLY A 207 -20.35 -8.99 8.92
CA GLY A 207 -19.58 -9.87 9.78
C GLY A 207 -18.20 -9.32 10.07
N HIS A 208 -17.28 -10.19 10.47
CA HIS A 208 -15.86 -9.84 10.67
C HIS A 208 -14.99 -10.46 9.58
N GLN A 209 -13.86 -9.80 9.33
CA GLN A 209 -12.83 -10.31 8.45
C GLN A 209 -11.71 -10.96 9.26
N TYR A 210 -11.38 -12.19 8.90
CA TYR A 210 -10.33 -13.01 9.51
C TYR A 210 -9.22 -13.24 8.49
N THR A 211 -8.01 -12.79 8.81
CA THR A 211 -6.86 -12.93 7.91
C THR A 211 -5.74 -13.67 8.63
N THR A 212 -5.28 -14.78 8.07
CA THR A 212 -4.14 -15.55 8.58
C THR A 212 -3.04 -15.57 7.53
N ARG A 213 -1.80 -15.20 7.92
CA ARG A 213 -0.63 -15.26 7.05
C ARG A 213 0.52 -15.99 7.71
N LEU A 214 1.12 -16.91 6.96
CA LEU A 214 2.34 -17.63 7.30
C LEU A 214 3.46 -17.19 6.36
N GLU A 215 4.62 -16.80 6.91
CA GLU A 215 5.82 -16.45 6.14
C GLU A 215 6.97 -17.38 6.53
N LEU A 216 7.60 -18.00 5.54
CA LEU A 216 8.74 -18.88 5.69
C LEU A 216 9.98 -18.22 5.06
N LEU A 217 11.03 -18.03 5.86
CA LEU A 217 12.30 -17.45 5.43
C LEU A 217 13.43 -18.46 5.64
N PRO A 218 13.62 -19.43 4.72
CA PRO A 218 14.56 -20.55 4.90
C PRO A 218 16.02 -20.13 4.96
N PHE A 219 16.35 -18.95 4.43
CA PHE A 219 17.71 -18.39 4.42
C PHE A 219 17.87 -17.20 5.37
N GLY A 220 16.97 -17.07 6.34
CA GLY A 220 16.97 -16.00 7.35
C GLY A 220 16.42 -14.67 6.87
N GLU A 221 16.46 -13.68 7.76
CA GLU A 221 15.96 -12.35 7.50
C GLU A 221 16.75 -11.66 6.37
N PHE A 222 16.04 -10.88 5.57
CA PHE A 222 16.65 -9.95 4.61
C PHE A 222 17.22 -8.73 5.33
N LEU A 223 18.29 -8.16 4.80
CA LEU A 223 18.85 -6.93 5.32
C LEU A 223 17.82 -5.79 5.29
N SER A 224 17.63 -5.14 6.43
CA SER A 224 16.73 -3.99 6.56
C SER A 224 15.26 -4.28 6.17
N LYS A 225 14.78 -5.49 6.43
CA LYS A 225 13.45 -5.97 6.03
C LYS A 225 13.24 -5.87 4.52
N GLY A 226 14.22 -6.35 3.77
CA GLY A 226 14.24 -6.31 2.31
C GLY A 226 13.08 -7.07 1.66
N GLU A 227 12.52 -8.08 2.33
CA GLU A 227 11.35 -8.82 1.90
C GLU A 227 10.11 -7.92 1.71
N TYR A 228 10.03 -6.79 2.39
CA TYR A 228 8.94 -5.81 2.29
C TYR A 228 9.34 -4.55 1.50
N LYS A 229 10.28 -4.69 0.57
CA LYS A 229 10.73 -3.62 -0.33
C LYS A 229 10.90 -4.18 -1.74
N GLY A 230 10.54 -3.40 -2.75
CA GLY A 230 10.95 -3.71 -4.12
C GLY A 230 12.45 -3.48 -4.29
N SER A 231 13.04 -4.02 -5.37
CA SER A 231 14.48 -3.93 -5.64
C SER A 231 15.39 -4.51 -4.55
N ASP A 232 16.56 -4.98 -4.91
CA ASP A 232 17.59 -5.41 -3.94
C ASP A 232 18.53 -4.25 -3.59
N GLN A 233 18.01 -3.22 -2.90
CA GLN A 233 18.76 -2.02 -2.51
C GLN A 233 19.94 -2.31 -1.58
N LYS A 234 19.92 -3.43 -0.87
CA LYS A 234 20.99 -3.82 0.05
C LYS A 234 22.00 -4.76 -0.57
N ARG A 235 21.72 -5.22 -1.83
CA ARG A 235 22.58 -6.17 -2.55
C ARG A 235 22.95 -7.35 -1.67
N GLU A 236 21.90 -8.14 -1.30
CA GLU A 236 22.04 -9.31 -0.46
C GLU A 236 23.21 -10.18 -0.92
N GLN A 237 24.23 -10.32 -0.10
CA GLN A 237 25.46 -11.05 -0.45
C GLN A 237 25.27 -12.57 -0.48
N THR A 238 24.19 -13.05 0.12
CA THR A 238 23.74 -14.45 0.08
C THR A 238 22.30 -14.47 -0.41
N PRO A 239 21.89 -15.53 -1.14
CA PRO A 239 20.50 -15.66 -1.54
C PRO A 239 19.55 -15.54 -0.35
N LYS A 240 18.47 -14.78 -0.53
CA LYS A 240 17.38 -14.61 0.45
C LYS A 240 16.06 -14.97 -0.22
N LEU A 241 15.24 -15.73 0.49
CA LEU A 241 13.93 -16.17 0.02
C LEU A 241 12.92 -16.03 1.14
N MET A 242 11.76 -15.48 0.83
CA MET A 242 10.54 -15.58 1.61
C MET A 242 9.48 -16.22 0.73
N VAL A 243 8.79 -17.23 1.25
CA VAL A 243 7.55 -17.78 0.67
C VAL A 243 6.45 -17.60 1.69
N ALA A 244 5.29 -17.16 1.25
CA ALA A 244 4.19 -16.92 2.15
C ALA A 244 2.85 -17.37 1.57
N ALA A 245 1.94 -17.73 2.47
CA ALA A 245 0.54 -17.99 2.16
C ALA A 245 -0.36 -17.16 3.09
N THR A 246 -1.42 -16.58 2.53
CA THR A 246 -2.43 -15.85 3.28
C THR A 246 -3.81 -16.39 2.93
N PHE A 247 -4.59 -16.70 3.94
CA PHE A 247 -6.01 -16.98 3.81
C PHE A 247 -6.80 -15.85 4.48
N ASP A 248 -7.75 -15.30 3.75
CA ASP A 248 -8.64 -14.22 4.19
C ASP A 248 -10.09 -14.66 4.02
N SER A 249 -10.88 -14.54 5.08
CA SER A 249 -12.31 -14.83 5.09
C SER A 249 -13.04 -13.60 5.64
N ASN A 250 -13.80 -12.92 4.78
CA ASN A 250 -14.66 -11.82 5.17
C ASN A 250 -16.10 -12.32 5.22
N GLN A 251 -16.58 -12.54 6.43
CA GLN A 251 -17.91 -13.10 6.67
C GLN A 251 -18.98 -12.02 6.53
N ASN A 252 -20.09 -12.37 5.86
CA ASN A 252 -21.18 -11.45 5.54
C ASN A 252 -20.66 -10.15 4.93
N ALA A 253 -19.71 -10.25 4.00
CA ALA A 253 -19.13 -9.10 3.34
C ALA A 253 -20.17 -8.37 2.50
N VAL A 254 -20.13 -7.04 2.57
CA VAL A 254 -21.10 -6.15 1.88
C VAL A 254 -20.48 -5.41 0.70
N LYS A 255 -19.27 -5.79 0.29
CA LYS A 255 -18.52 -5.10 -0.80
C LYS A 255 -18.04 -6.05 -1.87
N THR A 256 -17.93 -5.54 -3.09
CA THR A 256 -17.58 -6.29 -4.30
C THR A 256 -16.18 -6.93 -4.29
N ARG A 257 -15.29 -6.55 -3.37
CA ARG A 257 -13.90 -7.03 -3.30
C ARG A 257 -13.42 -7.21 -1.85
N SER A 258 -14.09 -8.04 -1.06
CA SER A 258 -13.86 -8.20 0.39
C SER A 258 -14.01 -6.85 1.11
N ASN A 259 -12.98 -6.32 1.78
CA ASN A 259 -13.06 -5.00 2.46
C ASN A 259 -12.86 -3.79 1.53
N GLN A 260 -12.85 -4.00 0.22
CA GLN A 260 -12.65 -2.99 -0.81
C GLN A 260 -13.78 -3.01 -1.85
N GLY A 261 -13.82 -2.01 -2.71
CA GLY A 261 -14.83 -1.89 -3.76
C GLY A 261 -16.05 -1.11 -3.33
N SER A 262 -17.12 -1.23 -4.11
CA SER A 262 -18.43 -0.61 -3.84
C SER A 262 -19.24 -1.47 -2.88
N TYR A 263 -20.11 -0.86 -2.11
CA TYR A 263 -21.12 -1.59 -1.36
C TYR A 263 -22.12 -2.24 -2.31
N MET A 264 -22.59 -3.41 -1.96
CA MET A 264 -23.64 -4.16 -2.64
C MET A 264 -24.96 -3.98 -1.90
N PHE A 265 -26.02 -3.70 -2.66
CA PHE A 265 -27.36 -3.48 -2.11
C PHE A 265 -28.39 -4.32 -2.85
N ASN A 266 -29.47 -4.61 -2.17
CA ASN A 266 -30.71 -5.15 -2.73
C ASN A 266 -31.91 -4.37 -2.17
N ASP A 267 -33.10 -4.79 -2.49
CA ASP A 267 -34.36 -4.18 -2.06
C ASP A 267 -34.62 -4.25 -0.53
N THR A 268 -33.88 -5.09 0.20
CA THR A 268 -33.97 -5.22 1.67
C THR A 268 -32.85 -4.49 2.41
N GLY A 269 -31.83 -3.96 1.71
CA GLY A 269 -30.68 -3.27 2.32
C GLY A 269 -29.34 -3.70 1.76
N PHE A 270 -28.38 -4.02 2.64
CA PHE A 270 -27.09 -4.56 2.17
C PHE A 270 -27.25 -6.01 1.72
N PHE A 271 -26.67 -6.32 0.57
CA PHE A 271 -26.48 -7.70 0.16
C PHE A 271 -25.20 -8.24 0.81
N GLU A 272 -25.34 -9.29 1.60
CA GLU A 272 -24.27 -9.92 2.38
C GLU A 272 -23.90 -11.28 1.78
N THR A 273 -22.58 -11.55 1.71
CA THR A 273 -22.05 -12.85 1.26
C THR A 273 -20.69 -13.11 1.86
N ASP A 274 -20.35 -14.37 2.14
CA ASP A 274 -19.02 -14.74 2.59
C ASP A 274 -18.05 -14.69 1.41
N ILE A 275 -16.93 -13.98 1.59
CA ILE A 275 -15.89 -13.81 0.57
C ILE A 275 -14.58 -14.38 1.11
N ASN A 276 -14.03 -15.38 0.41
CA ASN A 276 -12.75 -16.00 0.74
C ASN A 276 -11.69 -15.64 -0.29
N THR A 277 -10.47 -15.29 0.15
CA THR A 277 -9.35 -14.97 -0.73
C THR A 277 -8.08 -15.70 -0.26
N LEU A 278 -7.48 -16.48 -1.15
CA LEU A 278 -6.18 -17.11 -0.95
C LEU A 278 -5.12 -16.28 -1.69
N PHE A 279 -4.01 -15.97 -1.01
CA PHE A 279 -2.80 -15.45 -1.63
C PHE A 279 -1.64 -16.40 -1.38
N ILE A 280 -0.81 -16.62 -2.39
CA ILE A 280 0.50 -17.26 -2.29
C ILE A 280 1.50 -16.31 -2.88
N ASP A 281 2.56 -15.99 -2.16
CA ASP A 281 3.57 -15.06 -2.65
C ASP A 281 4.99 -15.48 -2.29
N ALA A 282 5.95 -14.98 -3.07
CA ALA A 282 7.37 -15.19 -2.86
C ALA A 282 8.17 -13.91 -3.14
N MET A 283 9.23 -13.70 -2.37
CA MET A 283 10.24 -12.68 -2.60
C MET A 283 11.62 -13.32 -2.58
N PHE A 284 12.41 -13.12 -3.62
CA PHE A 284 13.80 -13.56 -3.71
C PHE A 284 14.73 -12.38 -4.00
N LYS A 285 15.91 -12.36 -3.36
CA LYS A 285 16.95 -11.35 -3.61
C LYS A 285 18.35 -11.93 -3.52
N TYR A 286 19.22 -11.47 -4.41
CA TYR A 286 20.63 -11.82 -4.43
C TYR A 286 21.44 -10.89 -5.33
N ASN A 287 22.51 -10.26 -4.82
CA ASN A 287 23.49 -9.44 -5.58
C ASN A 287 22.89 -8.41 -6.55
N GLY A 288 21.83 -7.71 -6.13
CA GLY A 288 21.12 -6.73 -6.93
C GLY A 288 19.98 -7.31 -7.76
N PHE A 289 19.87 -8.63 -7.91
CA PHE A 289 18.71 -9.27 -8.51
C PHE A 289 17.58 -9.36 -7.50
N SER A 290 16.35 -9.13 -7.96
CA SER A 290 15.14 -9.29 -7.18
C SER A 290 14.03 -9.95 -8.01
N PHE A 291 13.26 -10.81 -7.38
CA PHE A 291 12.07 -11.43 -7.94
C PHE A 291 10.95 -11.41 -6.92
N MET A 292 9.73 -11.09 -7.38
CA MET A 292 8.49 -11.19 -6.62
C MET A 292 7.45 -11.92 -7.47
N GLY A 293 6.86 -12.96 -6.90
CA GLY A 293 5.76 -13.69 -7.49
C GLY A 293 4.55 -13.65 -6.57
N GLU A 294 3.34 -13.52 -7.14
CA GLU A 294 2.08 -13.53 -6.41
C GLU A 294 1.03 -14.30 -7.20
N TYR A 295 0.24 -15.09 -6.49
CA TYR A 295 -1.00 -15.69 -6.93
C TYR A 295 -2.13 -15.28 -6.00
N ALA A 296 -3.30 -14.98 -6.55
CA ALA A 296 -4.50 -14.72 -5.79
C ALA A 296 -5.67 -15.51 -6.37
N HIS A 297 -6.53 -16.01 -5.49
CA HIS A 297 -7.79 -16.66 -5.84
C HIS A 297 -8.87 -16.22 -4.88
N ARG A 298 -10.00 -15.73 -5.42
CA ARG A 298 -11.16 -15.27 -4.63
C ARG A 298 -12.41 -16.00 -5.04
N THR A 299 -13.17 -16.42 -4.03
CA THR A 299 -14.50 -17.02 -4.14
C THR A 299 -15.48 -16.26 -3.28
N ALA A 300 -16.77 -16.42 -3.55
CA ALA A 300 -17.87 -15.95 -2.71
C ALA A 300 -18.98 -16.98 -2.73
N ASP A 301 -19.71 -17.13 -1.61
CA ASP A 301 -20.80 -18.09 -1.51
C ASP A 301 -21.97 -17.70 -2.44
N ASN A 302 -22.32 -16.42 -2.46
CA ASN A 302 -23.32 -15.84 -3.35
C ASN A 302 -22.72 -14.65 -4.06
N PRO A 303 -22.02 -14.86 -5.20
CA PRO A 303 -21.24 -13.79 -5.85
C PRO A 303 -22.08 -12.74 -6.56
N ILE A 304 -23.35 -13.01 -6.89
CA ILE A 304 -24.25 -12.10 -7.60
C ILE A 304 -25.32 -11.59 -6.63
N ALA A 305 -25.41 -10.27 -6.49
CA ALA A 305 -26.41 -9.65 -5.65
C ALA A 305 -27.79 -9.70 -6.31
N ILE A 306 -28.79 -10.21 -5.58
CA ILE A 306 -30.17 -10.39 -6.01
C ILE A 306 -31.13 -9.72 -5.06
N ASN A 307 -32.27 -9.27 -5.58
CA ASN A 307 -33.43 -8.78 -4.82
C ASN A 307 -34.24 -9.95 -4.25
N SER A 308 -35.19 -9.65 -3.36
CA SER A 308 -36.05 -10.64 -2.73
C SER A 308 -36.94 -11.39 -3.74
N ASP A 309 -37.25 -10.80 -4.89
CA ASP A 309 -38.00 -11.41 -5.99
C ASP A 309 -37.10 -12.24 -6.95
N GLY A 310 -35.80 -12.34 -6.68
CA GLY A 310 -34.82 -13.05 -7.51
C GLY A 310 -34.27 -12.24 -8.68
N SER A 311 -34.67 -10.99 -8.86
CA SER A 311 -34.12 -10.14 -9.91
C SER A 311 -32.69 -9.68 -9.60
N LEU A 312 -31.87 -9.49 -10.65
CA LEU A 312 -30.47 -9.07 -10.51
C LEU A 312 -30.38 -7.58 -10.16
N THR A 313 -29.50 -7.24 -9.20
CA THR A 313 -29.21 -5.83 -8.86
C THR A 313 -28.17 -5.20 -9.78
N GLY A 314 -27.46 -6.00 -10.57
CA GLY A 314 -26.33 -5.56 -11.42
C GLY A 314 -25.03 -5.38 -10.63
N GLN A 315 -24.96 -5.89 -9.40
CA GLN A 315 -23.75 -5.84 -8.55
C GLN A 315 -23.27 -7.27 -8.28
N GLU A 316 -21.94 -7.45 -8.36
CA GLU A 316 -21.32 -8.77 -8.20
C GLU A 316 -19.99 -8.68 -7.43
N VAL A 317 -19.63 -9.76 -6.78
CA VAL A 317 -18.30 -9.94 -6.20
C VAL A 317 -17.29 -10.26 -7.31
N GLN A 318 -16.14 -9.61 -7.30
CA GLN A 318 -15.05 -9.88 -8.24
C GLN A 318 -14.33 -11.18 -7.85
N VAL A 319 -14.92 -12.32 -8.19
CA VAL A 319 -14.38 -13.67 -8.02
C VAL A 319 -13.48 -14.06 -9.19
N GLY A 320 -12.60 -15.05 -8.98
CA GLY A 320 -11.66 -15.52 -9.97
C GLY A 320 -10.23 -15.61 -9.45
N ASN A 321 -9.25 -15.56 -10.34
CA ASN A 321 -7.84 -15.68 -9.97
C ASN A 321 -6.94 -14.75 -10.79
N GLY A 322 -5.68 -14.62 -10.33
CA GLY A 322 -4.66 -13.87 -11.03
C GLY A 322 -3.25 -14.21 -10.58
N ILE A 323 -2.28 -13.90 -11.44
CA ILE A 323 -0.87 -13.99 -11.15
C ILE A 323 -0.18 -12.66 -11.41
N ASN A 324 0.89 -12.39 -10.66
CA ASN A 324 1.79 -11.26 -10.85
C ASN A 324 3.23 -11.75 -10.68
N LEU A 325 4.04 -11.61 -11.72
CA LEU A 325 5.46 -11.96 -11.72
C LEU A 325 6.26 -10.70 -12.01
N GLN A 326 7.17 -10.33 -11.13
CA GLN A 326 7.98 -9.12 -11.24
C GLN A 326 9.43 -9.44 -10.94
N THR A 327 10.33 -8.92 -11.76
CA THR A 327 11.77 -9.09 -11.59
C THR A 327 12.50 -7.78 -11.84
N GLY A 328 13.74 -7.67 -11.36
CA GLY A 328 14.59 -6.54 -11.66
C GLY A 328 16.04 -6.78 -11.28
N TYR A 329 16.93 -5.99 -11.91
CA TYR A 329 18.33 -5.99 -11.61
C TYR A 329 18.82 -4.57 -11.34
N LEU A 330 19.35 -4.35 -10.14
CA LEU A 330 19.91 -3.10 -9.68
C LEU A 330 21.41 -3.05 -9.98
N PHE A 331 21.81 -2.26 -10.97
CA PHE A 331 23.21 -2.03 -11.33
C PHE A 331 23.96 -1.25 -10.23
N LYS A 332 25.30 -1.37 -10.21
CA LYS A 332 26.15 -0.71 -9.19
C LYS A 332 25.97 0.80 -9.11
N ASN A 333 25.59 1.45 -10.20
CA ASN A 333 25.29 2.88 -10.26
C ASN A 333 23.89 3.25 -9.74
N ASN A 334 23.16 2.31 -9.11
CA ASN A 334 21.79 2.49 -8.62
C ASN A 334 20.74 2.78 -9.72
N LEU A 335 21.01 2.38 -10.95
CA LEU A 335 20.00 2.25 -11.99
C LEU A 335 19.42 0.83 -11.91
N GLU A 336 18.12 0.67 -12.05
CA GLU A 336 17.46 -0.63 -12.09
C GLU A 336 16.64 -0.77 -13.35
N LEU A 337 16.81 -1.89 -14.04
CA LEU A 337 15.90 -2.35 -15.08
C LEU A 337 14.97 -3.41 -14.46
N SER A 338 13.68 -3.29 -14.72
CA SER A 338 12.68 -4.19 -14.13
C SER A 338 11.59 -4.54 -15.13
N GLY A 339 11.04 -5.75 -15.00
CA GLY A 339 9.93 -6.25 -15.81
C GLY A 339 8.83 -6.81 -14.92
N ARG A 340 7.58 -6.71 -15.38
CA ARG A 340 6.41 -7.28 -14.71
C ARG A 340 5.44 -7.86 -15.72
N PHE A 341 4.96 -9.05 -15.43
CA PHE A 341 3.85 -9.70 -16.10
C PHE A 341 2.72 -9.93 -15.11
N THR A 342 1.51 -9.51 -15.45
CA THR A 342 0.32 -9.76 -14.64
C THR A 342 -0.76 -10.33 -15.52
N ASN A 343 -1.43 -11.39 -15.08
CA ASN A 343 -2.59 -11.96 -15.75
C ASN A 343 -3.74 -12.07 -14.75
N ILE A 344 -4.92 -11.63 -15.16
CA ILE A 344 -6.15 -11.64 -14.36
C ILE A 344 -7.22 -12.41 -15.13
N LYS A 345 -7.86 -13.37 -14.46
CA LYS A 345 -8.98 -14.13 -14.94
C LYS A 345 -10.10 -14.06 -13.91
N LEU A 346 -10.97 -13.07 -14.04
CA LEU A 346 -12.23 -13.05 -13.30
C LEU A 346 -13.19 -14.05 -13.93
N ASP A 347 -14.11 -14.58 -13.11
CA ASP A 347 -15.15 -15.46 -13.61
C ASP A 347 -16.06 -14.67 -14.55
N LYS A 348 -16.07 -15.04 -15.84
CA LYS A 348 -16.80 -14.32 -16.89
C LYS A 348 -18.30 -14.48 -16.76
N GLU A 349 -18.77 -15.62 -16.27
CA GLU A 349 -20.21 -15.88 -16.11
C GLU A 349 -20.81 -15.01 -15.00
N ILE A 350 -19.99 -14.68 -13.98
CA ILE A 350 -20.40 -13.84 -12.85
C ILE A 350 -20.15 -12.36 -13.13
N THR A 351 -18.95 -12.01 -13.62
CA THR A 351 -18.51 -10.62 -13.69
C THR A 351 -18.67 -9.98 -15.07
N GLY A 352 -19.01 -10.78 -16.09
CA GLY A 352 -19.06 -10.33 -17.48
C GLY A 352 -17.70 -9.88 -18.05
N ARG A 353 -16.59 -10.03 -17.31
CA ARG A 353 -15.27 -9.47 -17.65
C ARG A 353 -14.38 -10.49 -18.34
N ASN A 354 -13.73 -10.04 -19.38
CA ASN A 354 -12.74 -10.83 -20.09
C ASN A 354 -11.40 -10.90 -19.33
N PRO A 355 -10.60 -11.95 -19.60
CA PRO A 355 -9.24 -12.04 -19.09
C PRO A 355 -8.37 -10.88 -19.57
N GLN A 356 -7.52 -10.37 -18.66
CA GLN A 356 -6.61 -9.28 -18.93
C GLN A 356 -5.16 -9.71 -18.67
N ALA A 357 -4.24 -9.33 -19.56
CA ALA A 357 -2.80 -9.48 -19.36
C ALA A 357 -2.12 -8.13 -19.44
N GLN A 358 -1.16 -7.85 -18.55
CA GLN A 358 -0.38 -6.62 -18.57
C GLN A 358 1.11 -6.95 -18.52
N TYR A 359 1.86 -6.35 -19.45
CA TYR A 359 3.30 -6.40 -19.54
C TYR A 359 3.85 -5.01 -19.21
N THR A 360 4.78 -4.92 -18.28
CA THR A 360 5.37 -3.64 -17.87
C THR A 360 6.88 -3.74 -17.90
N LEU A 361 7.53 -2.79 -18.56
CA LEU A 361 8.98 -2.57 -18.51
C LEU A 361 9.25 -1.28 -17.73
N GLY A 362 10.10 -1.33 -16.72
CA GLY A 362 10.39 -0.22 -15.83
C GLY A 362 11.87 0.11 -15.77
N LEU A 363 12.18 1.39 -15.64
CA LEU A 363 13.51 1.92 -15.38
C LEU A 363 13.44 2.84 -14.16
N SER A 364 14.30 2.58 -13.16
CA SER A 364 14.33 3.34 -11.91
C SER A 364 15.73 3.83 -11.59
N LYS A 365 15.89 5.09 -11.25
CA LYS A 365 17.12 5.66 -10.68
C LYS A 365 16.93 5.95 -9.21
N TYR A 366 17.65 5.24 -8.35
CA TYR A 366 17.65 5.46 -6.91
C TYR A 366 18.79 6.42 -6.54
N ILE A 367 18.45 7.66 -6.17
CA ILE A 367 19.40 8.69 -5.77
C ILE A 367 19.78 8.50 -4.30
N VAL A 368 18.78 8.35 -3.43
CA VAL A 368 18.95 8.02 -2.01
C VAL A 368 18.06 6.81 -1.68
N GLY A 369 18.35 5.66 -2.28
CA GLY A 369 17.50 4.48 -2.18
C GLY A 369 16.04 4.81 -2.51
N HIS A 370 15.10 4.24 -1.76
CA HIS A 370 13.67 4.56 -1.92
C HIS A 370 13.25 5.95 -1.39
N LYS A 371 14.19 6.72 -0.81
CA LYS A 371 13.88 8.03 -0.23
C LYS A 371 13.88 9.17 -1.24
N LEU A 372 14.68 9.02 -2.29
CA LEU A 372 14.68 9.90 -3.45
C LEU A 372 14.94 9.08 -4.69
N LYS A 373 13.95 9.00 -5.57
CA LYS A 373 14.04 8.20 -6.80
C LYS A 373 13.22 8.80 -7.93
N VAL A 374 13.69 8.58 -9.14
CA VAL A 374 12.96 8.80 -10.39
C VAL A 374 12.65 7.44 -10.98
N GLN A 375 11.41 7.21 -11.36
CA GLN A 375 10.96 5.95 -11.97
C GLN A 375 10.15 6.25 -13.23
N THR A 376 10.37 5.45 -14.25
CA THR A 376 9.51 5.44 -15.45
C THR A 376 9.14 4.02 -15.80
N ASP A 377 7.96 3.82 -16.34
CA ASP A 377 7.54 2.53 -16.88
C ASP A 377 6.65 2.68 -18.13
N LEU A 378 6.70 1.67 -18.96
CA LEU A 378 5.84 1.47 -20.11
C LEU A 378 5.06 0.17 -19.90
N SER A 379 3.73 0.24 -19.97
CA SER A 379 2.84 -0.90 -19.76
C SER A 379 1.95 -1.10 -20.96
N TYR A 380 1.89 -2.33 -21.47
CA TYR A 380 0.91 -2.77 -22.46
C TYR A 380 -0.13 -3.64 -21.78
N LEU A 381 -1.38 -3.23 -21.89
CA LEU A 381 -2.55 -3.98 -21.43
C LEU A 381 -3.18 -4.67 -22.62
N SER A 382 -3.38 -5.98 -22.53
CA SER A 382 -4.14 -6.77 -23.50
C SER A 382 -5.38 -7.34 -22.83
N GLU A 383 -6.52 -7.16 -23.46
CA GLU A 383 -7.80 -7.69 -23.01
C GLU A 383 -8.44 -8.52 -24.13
N ILE A 384 -8.73 -9.78 -23.85
CA ILE A 384 -9.39 -10.69 -24.82
C ILE A 384 -10.78 -10.13 -25.15
N ASP A 385 -11.09 -10.00 -26.44
CA ASP A 385 -12.35 -9.39 -26.93
C ASP A 385 -12.63 -7.96 -26.38
N GLY A 386 -11.58 -7.26 -25.94
CA GLY A 386 -11.65 -5.92 -25.38
C GLY A 386 -10.70 -4.95 -26.08
N GLN A 387 -10.50 -3.79 -25.46
CA GLN A 387 -9.62 -2.73 -25.95
C GLN A 387 -8.23 -2.88 -25.36
N ASP A 388 -7.23 -3.12 -26.21
CA ASP A 388 -5.82 -3.06 -25.80
C ASP A 388 -5.39 -1.62 -25.51
N GLY A 389 -4.40 -1.46 -24.63
CA GLY A 389 -3.95 -0.13 -24.22
C GLY A 389 -2.45 -0.06 -23.98
N LEU A 390 -1.87 1.11 -24.23
CA LEU A 390 -0.50 1.44 -23.88
C LEU A 390 -0.51 2.57 -22.84
N MET A 391 0.31 2.42 -21.79
CA MET A 391 0.45 3.42 -20.73
C MET A 391 1.93 3.71 -20.48
N TYR A 392 2.30 4.98 -20.55
CA TYR A 392 3.60 5.49 -20.12
C TYR A 392 3.47 6.29 -18.84
N ARG A 393 4.39 6.08 -17.88
CA ARG A 393 4.42 6.83 -16.62
C ARG A 393 5.82 7.32 -16.30
N LEU A 394 5.90 8.53 -15.75
CA LEU A 394 7.11 9.10 -15.16
C LEU A 394 6.79 9.62 -13.76
N GLN A 395 7.59 9.25 -12.77
CA GLN A 395 7.38 9.58 -11.37
C GLN A 395 8.63 10.11 -10.70
N LEU A 396 8.47 11.16 -9.91
CA LEU A 396 9.43 11.60 -8.89
C LEU A 396 8.85 11.29 -7.50
N ASP A 397 9.62 10.61 -6.67
CA ASP A 397 9.24 10.24 -5.30
C ASP A 397 10.29 10.76 -4.31
N ILE A 398 9.86 11.58 -3.36
CA ILE A 398 10.71 12.18 -2.31
C ILE A 398 10.13 11.90 -0.92
N HIS A 399 10.97 11.42 -0.02
CA HIS A 399 10.63 11.16 1.38
C HIS A 399 11.62 11.88 2.29
N PHE A 400 11.09 12.64 3.19
CA PHE A 400 11.85 13.28 4.25
C PHE A 400 11.92 12.41 5.50
#